data_5388c6c795afcf23a1f7dfd480079487
#
_entry.id   5388c6c795afcf23a1f7dfd480079487
#
_cell.length_a   1.000
_cell.length_b   1.000
_cell.length_c   1.000
_cell.angle_alpha   90.00
_cell.angle_beta   90.00
_cell.angle_gamma   90.00
#
_symmetry.space_group_name_H-M   'P 1'
#
loop_
_entity.id
_entity.type
_entity.pdbx_description
1 polymer ?
#
loop_
_entity_poly.entity_id
_entity_poly.type
_entity_poly.pdbx_seq_one_letter_code
_entity_poly.pdbx_strand_id
1 'polypeptide(L)'
;NQIDAALFDLPTALFLSAVMIEGSKVIGQFAADESDNPDNFGMLMEDGNPLKACVDEALAELKSNGTLAAIEATWLQDTTGVPLIK
;
A
#
# COMPACT_ATOMS: atom_id res chain seq x y z
N ASN A 1 4.36 21.26 16.21
CA ASN A 1 5.74 21.75 16.35
C ASN A 1 6.64 20.85 17.21
N GLN A 2 6.23 19.59 17.42
CA GLN A 2 7.03 18.61 18.17
C GLN A 2 7.88 17.73 17.27
N ILE A 3 7.48 17.54 16.01
CA ILE A 3 8.22 16.75 15.04
C ILE A 3 8.20 17.46 13.68
N ASP A 4 9.22 17.21 12.88
CA ASP A 4 9.33 17.79 11.54
C ASP A 4 8.89 16.80 10.45
N ALA A 5 9.01 15.50 10.70
CA ALA A 5 8.66 14.46 9.76
C ALA A 5 8.24 13.18 10.49
N ALA A 6 7.53 12.32 9.78
CA ALA A 6 7.11 11.01 10.30
C ALA A 6 7.20 9.97 9.19
N LEU A 7 7.28 8.70 9.57
CA LEU A 7 7.41 7.57 8.68
C LEU A 7 6.22 6.63 8.88
N PHE A 8 5.50 6.36 7.81
CA PHE A 8 4.33 5.46 7.81
C PHE A 8 4.34 4.59 6.55
N ASP A 9 3.50 3.58 6.51
CA ASP A 9 3.21 2.89 5.25
C ASP A 9 2.58 3.88 4.26
N LEU A 10 2.76 3.65 2.96
CA LEU A 10 2.35 4.62 1.94
C LEU A 10 0.86 4.96 1.97
N PRO A 11 -0.08 3.99 2.03
CA PRO A 11 -1.50 4.34 2.07
C PRO A 11 -1.88 5.19 3.27
N THR A 12 -1.34 4.90 4.44
CA THR A 12 -1.57 5.69 5.65
C THR A 12 -1.02 7.10 5.49
N ALA A 13 0.20 7.23 4.96
CA ALA A 13 0.83 8.53 4.73
C ALA A 13 0.00 9.38 3.76
N LEU A 14 -0.50 8.79 2.68
CA LEU A 14 -1.36 9.48 1.72
C LEU A 14 -2.66 9.96 2.36
N PHE A 15 -3.29 9.13 3.17
CA PHE A 15 -4.51 9.50 3.88
C PHE A 15 -4.25 10.63 4.88
N LEU A 16 -3.19 10.53 5.67
CA LEU A 16 -2.84 11.54 6.66
C LEU A 16 -2.58 12.91 6.00
N SER A 17 -1.85 12.92 4.90
CA SER A 17 -1.54 14.18 4.21
C SER A 17 -2.73 14.78 3.50
N ALA A 18 -3.64 13.95 2.99
CA ALA A 18 -4.80 14.43 2.25
C ALA A 18 -5.95 14.88 3.15
N VAL A 19 -6.13 14.26 4.32
CA VAL A 19 -7.34 14.40 5.11
C VAL A 19 -7.06 14.88 6.54
N MET A 20 -6.04 14.35 7.20
CA MET A 20 -5.87 14.53 8.64
C MET A 20 -4.94 15.67 9.03
N ILE A 21 -3.87 15.88 8.30
CA ILE A 21 -2.83 16.85 8.66
C ILE A 21 -2.70 17.90 7.58
N GLU A 22 -3.38 19.01 7.78
CA GLU A 22 -3.38 20.13 6.83
C GLU A 22 -1.98 20.70 6.67
N GLY A 23 -1.59 20.95 5.42
CA GLY A 23 -0.29 21.52 5.10
C GLY A 23 0.84 20.49 5.05
N SER A 24 0.57 19.23 5.33
CA SER A 24 1.56 18.17 5.22
C SER A 24 1.61 17.59 3.80
N LYS A 25 2.69 16.90 3.51
CA LYS A 25 2.92 16.35 2.18
C LYS A 25 3.79 15.10 2.27
N VAL A 26 3.50 14.10 1.47
CA VAL A 26 4.35 12.93 1.32
C VAL A 26 5.52 13.30 0.39
N ILE A 27 6.74 13.30 0.92
CA ILE A 27 7.92 13.76 0.17
C ILE A 27 8.66 12.64 -0.55
N GLY A 28 8.44 11.40 -0.18
CA GLY A 28 9.09 10.27 -0.82
C GLY A 28 8.70 8.96 -0.17
N GLN A 29 9.12 7.86 -0.77
CA GLN A 29 8.89 6.51 -0.26
C GLN A 29 10.15 5.68 -0.44
N PHE A 30 10.39 4.76 0.50
CA PHE A 30 11.48 3.81 0.39
C PHE A 30 11.07 2.66 -0.53
N ALA A 31 12.07 2.01 -1.13
CA ALA A 31 11.83 0.82 -1.95
C ALA A 31 11.18 -0.29 -1.10
N ALA A 32 10.44 -1.17 -1.76
CA ALA A 32 9.81 -2.30 -1.09
C ALA A 32 10.86 -3.17 -0.38
N ASP A 33 10.49 -3.67 0.79
CA ASP A 33 11.33 -4.57 1.56
C ASP A 33 11.44 -5.91 0.82
N GLU A 34 12.66 -6.31 0.51
CA GLU A 34 12.95 -7.58 -0.16
C GLU A 34 13.20 -8.73 0.82
N SER A 35 12.94 -8.50 2.11
CA SER A 35 13.07 -9.55 3.12
C SER A 35 12.06 -10.67 2.91
N ASP A 36 12.27 -11.80 3.60
CA ASP A 36 11.35 -12.94 3.57
C ASP A 36 9.99 -12.62 4.18
N ASN A 37 9.86 -11.48 4.83
CA ASN A 37 8.63 -11.06 5.50
C ASN A 37 8.31 -9.59 5.21
N PRO A 38 8.04 -9.23 3.95
CA PRO A 38 7.72 -7.86 3.59
C PRO A 38 6.38 -7.42 4.19
N ASP A 39 6.24 -6.10 4.38
CA ASP A 39 5.01 -5.50 4.90
C ASP A 39 3.96 -5.40 3.79
N ASN A 40 3.19 -6.46 3.59
CA ASN A 40 2.17 -6.56 2.57
C ASN A 40 0.77 -6.27 3.10
N PHE A 41 -0.13 -5.89 2.20
CA PHE A 41 -1.55 -5.85 2.52
C PHE A 41 -2.09 -7.26 2.75
N GLY A 42 -3.09 -7.36 3.58
CA GLY A 42 -3.77 -8.62 3.82
C GLY A 42 -5.26 -8.42 4.04
N MET A 43 -6.00 -9.50 3.92
CA MET A 43 -7.41 -9.56 4.25
C MET A 43 -7.60 -10.48 5.44
N LEU A 44 -8.19 -9.94 6.51
CA LEU A 44 -8.46 -10.70 7.73
C LEU A 44 -9.80 -11.42 7.60
N MET A 45 -9.80 -12.73 7.88
CA MET A 45 -11.00 -13.55 7.86
C MET A 45 -11.01 -14.45 9.08
N GLU A 46 -12.22 -14.89 9.46
CA GLU A 46 -12.36 -15.89 10.50
C GLU A 46 -11.67 -17.20 10.09
N ASP A 47 -11.05 -17.85 11.05
CA ASP A 47 -10.37 -19.12 10.80
C ASP A 47 -11.38 -20.16 10.28
N GLY A 48 -11.01 -20.86 9.23
CA GLY A 48 -11.87 -21.84 8.58
C GLY A 48 -12.95 -21.26 7.66
N ASN A 49 -12.92 -19.96 7.40
CA ASN A 49 -13.91 -19.33 6.51
C ASN A 49 -13.78 -19.88 5.09
N PRO A 50 -14.86 -20.43 4.51
CA PRO A 50 -14.81 -21.01 3.15
C PRO A 50 -14.52 -19.99 2.05
N LEU A 51 -14.72 -18.68 2.31
CA LEU A 51 -14.40 -17.63 1.34
C LEU A 51 -12.90 -17.49 1.09
N LYS A 52 -12.06 -17.97 2.00
CA LYS A 52 -10.60 -17.83 1.88
C LYS A 52 -10.09 -18.43 0.55
N ALA A 53 -10.55 -19.64 0.21
CA ALA A 53 -10.12 -20.30 -1.02
C ALA A 53 -10.52 -19.48 -2.26
N CYS A 54 -11.72 -18.92 -2.29
CA CYS A 54 -12.19 -18.11 -3.42
C CYS A 54 -11.41 -16.80 -3.52
N VAL A 55 -11.12 -16.16 -2.40
CA VAL A 55 -10.34 -14.92 -2.36
C VAL A 55 -8.90 -15.18 -2.81
N ASP A 56 -8.28 -16.24 -2.33
CA ASP A 56 -6.92 -16.61 -2.74
C ASP A 56 -6.84 -16.86 -4.25
N GLU A 57 -7.83 -17.56 -4.81
CA GLU A 57 -7.89 -17.83 -6.25
C GLU A 57 -8.09 -16.54 -7.05
N ALA A 58 -8.98 -15.67 -6.61
CA ALA A 58 -9.21 -14.38 -7.26
C ALA A 58 -7.96 -13.49 -7.23
N LEU A 59 -7.27 -13.41 -6.10
CA LEU A 59 -6.04 -12.65 -5.98
C LEU A 59 -4.93 -13.22 -6.87
N ALA A 60 -4.81 -14.54 -6.94
CA ALA A 60 -3.82 -15.18 -7.81
C ALA A 60 -4.07 -14.81 -9.28
N GLU A 61 -5.32 -14.82 -9.72
CA GLU A 61 -5.69 -14.43 -11.08
C GLU A 61 -5.39 -12.97 -11.35
N LEU A 62 -5.76 -12.07 -10.42
CA LEU A 62 -5.50 -10.64 -10.56
C LEU A 62 -4.00 -10.32 -10.63
N LYS A 63 -3.18 -11.07 -9.91
CA LYS A 63 -1.72 -10.95 -9.99
C LYS A 63 -1.18 -11.45 -11.32
N SER A 64 -1.66 -12.59 -11.78
CA SER A 64 -1.12 -13.23 -12.99
C SER A 64 -1.49 -12.51 -14.27
N ASN A 65 -2.67 -11.86 -14.32
CA ASN A 65 -3.11 -11.11 -15.51
C ASN A 65 -2.72 -9.63 -15.50
N GLY A 66 -2.04 -9.17 -14.45
CA GLY A 66 -1.57 -7.78 -14.36
C GLY A 66 -2.59 -6.77 -13.88
N THR A 67 -3.82 -7.17 -13.60
CA THR A 67 -4.87 -6.24 -13.15
C THR A 67 -4.53 -5.60 -11.80
N LEU A 68 -4.03 -6.39 -10.85
CA LEU A 68 -3.68 -5.87 -9.54
C LEU A 68 -2.53 -4.86 -9.64
N ALA A 69 -1.52 -5.16 -10.45
CA ALA A 69 -0.40 -4.23 -10.67
C ALA A 69 -0.88 -2.92 -11.30
N ALA A 70 -1.83 -2.97 -12.22
CA ALA A 70 -2.40 -1.78 -12.85
C ALA A 70 -3.17 -0.92 -11.83
N ILE A 71 -3.92 -1.55 -10.93
CA ILE A 71 -4.63 -0.84 -9.88
C ILE A 71 -3.65 -0.16 -8.91
N GLU A 72 -2.61 -0.86 -8.50
CA GLU A 72 -1.58 -0.31 -7.63
C GLU A 72 -0.87 0.88 -8.28
N ALA A 73 -0.53 0.78 -9.55
CA ALA A 73 0.10 1.86 -10.29
C ALA A 73 -0.82 3.09 -10.33
N THR A 74 -2.10 2.89 -10.62
CA THR A 74 -3.06 3.98 -10.70
C THR A 74 -3.25 4.70 -9.36
N TRP A 75 -3.40 3.95 -8.27
CA TRP A 75 -3.84 4.52 -7.00
C TRP A 75 -2.71 4.80 -6.01
N LEU A 76 -1.59 4.10 -6.10
CA LEU A 76 -0.52 4.20 -5.12
C LEU A 76 0.79 4.76 -5.69
N GLN A 77 0.96 4.75 -7.01
CA GLN A 77 2.21 5.18 -7.63
C GLN A 77 2.01 6.37 -8.57
N ASP A 78 1.35 6.14 -9.69
CA ASP A 78 1.26 7.12 -10.76
C ASP A 78 0.45 8.36 -10.37
N THR A 79 -0.64 8.16 -9.64
CA THR A 79 -1.54 9.24 -9.26
C THR A 79 -0.96 10.12 -8.16
N THR A 80 -0.12 9.57 -7.30
CA THR A 80 0.43 10.29 -6.15
C THR A 80 1.70 11.07 -6.47
N GLY A 81 2.46 10.63 -7.47
CA GLY A 81 3.72 11.29 -7.85
C GLY A 81 4.79 11.24 -6.77
N VAL A 82 4.71 10.31 -5.83
CA VAL A 82 5.67 10.20 -4.72
C VAL A 82 6.96 9.54 -5.22
N PRO A 83 8.11 10.23 -5.16
CA PRO A 83 9.36 9.66 -5.66
C PRO A 83 9.95 8.62 -4.69
N LEU A 84 10.72 7.68 -5.25
CA LEU A 84 11.48 6.72 -4.44
C LEU A 84 12.71 7.40 -3.83
N ILE A 85 12.95 7.13 -2.57
CA ILE A 85 14.15 7.55 -1.84
C ILE A 85 15.18 6.43 -1.97
N LYS A 86 16.35 6.77 -2.48
CA LYS A 86 17.42 5.80 -2.66
C LYS A 86 18.49 5.94 -1.59
#